data_69847c86a015eddc2b9badc1f8602e1f
#
_entry.id   69847c86a015eddc2b9badc1f8602e1f
#
_cell.length_a   1.000
_cell.length_b   1.000
_cell.length_c   1.000
_cell.angle_alpha   90.00
_cell.angle_beta   90.00
_cell.angle_gamma   90.00
#
_symmetry.space_group_name_H-M   'P 1'
#
loop_
_entity.id
_entity.type
_entity.pdbx_description
1 polymer ?
#
loop_
_entity_poly.entity_id
_entity_poly.type
_entity_poly.pdbx_seq_one_letter_code
_entity_poly.pdbx_strand_id
1 'polypeptide(L)'
;VTSTGNSYPTVHKRLLELFNEGALMVNYSGHGSPDVLSHELVIGKADVEQLTSPRLPVWVTVSCDITPFDNATTPFGEYAFLNPKGGAIGLMTSTRTTYSEQNRRINYLFSKHLFARDEKGQRLRMGDAIRMAKCSLITSASNSGLQDVSENKLNYMLMGDPALIIGNTDYTLVVDEVNGRAANSHDDIVLKAGQQVTVKGHVET
;
A
#
# COMPACT_ATOMS: atom_id res chain seq x y z
N VAL A 1 -9.43 -4.68 -20.90
CA VAL A 1 -8.18 -3.89 -20.85
C VAL A 1 -7.40 -4.19 -22.11
N THR A 2 -7.21 -3.20 -22.96
CA THR A 2 -6.45 -3.34 -24.22
C THR A 2 -5.05 -2.74 -24.01
N SER A 3 -4.01 -3.52 -24.32
CA SER A 3 -2.65 -3.02 -24.39
C SER A 3 -2.39 -2.35 -25.73
N THR A 4 -1.60 -1.30 -25.73
CA THR A 4 -1.10 -0.65 -26.95
C THR A 4 0.42 -0.70 -26.88
N GLY A 5 1.04 -1.69 -27.56
CA GLY A 5 2.46 -1.97 -27.39
C GLY A 5 2.76 -2.39 -25.94
N ASN A 6 3.70 -1.69 -25.30
CA ASN A 6 4.12 -1.96 -23.91
C ASN A 6 3.36 -1.12 -22.86
N SER A 7 2.18 -0.60 -23.15
CA SER A 7 1.44 0.23 -22.22
C SER A 7 -0.03 -0.14 -22.13
N TYR A 8 -0.69 0.27 -21.05
CA TYR A 8 -2.12 0.09 -20.81
C TYR A 8 -2.79 1.45 -20.58
N PRO A 9 -3.11 2.23 -21.65
CA PRO A 9 -3.61 3.59 -21.52
C PRO A 9 -4.88 3.73 -20.66
N THR A 10 -5.77 2.74 -20.72
CA THR A 10 -7.00 2.72 -19.93
C THR A 10 -6.71 2.58 -18.42
N VAL A 11 -5.72 1.75 -18.06
CA VAL A 11 -5.28 1.58 -16.67
C VAL A 11 -4.62 2.85 -16.17
N HIS A 12 -3.69 3.40 -16.95
CA HIS A 12 -3.02 4.66 -16.66
C HIS A 12 -4.01 5.80 -16.39
N LYS A 13 -4.94 6.04 -17.33
CA LYS A 13 -5.98 7.06 -17.15
C LYS A 13 -6.79 6.84 -15.87
N ARG A 14 -7.23 5.60 -15.61
CA ARG A 14 -8.05 5.30 -14.41
C ARG A 14 -7.28 5.49 -13.12
N LEU A 15 -5.99 5.18 -13.10
CA LEU A 15 -5.14 5.44 -11.93
C LEU A 15 -5.01 6.93 -11.63
N LEU A 16 -4.77 7.76 -12.65
CA LEU A 16 -4.69 9.21 -12.47
C LEU A 16 -6.01 9.80 -11.94
N GLU A 17 -7.16 9.32 -12.43
CA GLU A 17 -8.46 9.69 -11.91
C GLU A 17 -8.59 9.32 -10.41
N LEU A 18 -8.23 8.09 -10.02
CA LEU A 18 -8.28 7.62 -8.64
C LEU A 18 -7.34 8.42 -7.72
N PHE A 19 -6.15 8.75 -8.18
CA PHE A 19 -5.24 9.61 -7.40
C PHE A 19 -5.81 11.00 -7.17
N ASN A 20 -6.48 11.58 -8.17
CA ASN A 20 -7.13 12.88 -8.02
C ASN A 20 -8.41 12.82 -7.18
N GLU A 21 -9.13 11.71 -7.19
CA GLU A 21 -10.23 11.44 -6.26
C GLU A 21 -9.74 11.34 -4.82
N GLY A 22 -8.50 10.88 -4.63
CA GLY A 22 -7.82 10.67 -3.35
C GLY A 22 -7.99 9.24 -2.82
N ALA A 23 -6.99 8.80 -2.09
CA ALA A 23 -6.95 7.50 -1.43
C ALA A 23 -6.27 7.61 -0.07
N LEU A 24 -6.58 6.71 0.85
CA LEU A 24 -5.86 6.61 2.12
C LEU A 24 -4.46 6.01 1.91
N MET A 25 -4.38 4.98 1.07
CA MET A 25 -3.14 4.27 0.79
C MET A 25 -3.10 3.84 -0.68
N VAL A 26 -1.92 3.95 -1.28
CA VAL A 26 -1.58 3.36 -2.57
C VAL A 26 -0.57 2.26 -2.31
N ASN A 27 -0.93 1.01 -2.54
CA ASN A 27 -0.04 -0.14 -2.38
C ASN A 27 0.31 -0.71 -3.75
N TYR A 28 1.55 -0.56 -4.14
CA TYR A 28 2.09 -1.11 -5.39
C TYR A 28 3.06 -2.24 -5.11
N SER A 29 2.87 -3.36 -5.76
CA SER A 29 3.79 -4.50 -5.75
C SER A 29 4.05 -4.96 -7.18
N GLY A 30 5.29 -4.91 -7.63
CA GLY A 30 5.67 -5.24 -9.01
C GLY A 30 7.07 -4.78 -9.35
N HIS A 31 7.37 -4.69 -10.64
CA HIS A 31 8.61 -4.11 -11.11
C HIS A 31 8.59 -2.58 -11.01
N GLY A 32 9.75 -1.99 -10.79
CA GLY A 32 9.92 -0.54 -10.76
C GLY A 32 11.35 -0.12 -11.00
N SER A 33 11.52 1.17 -11.13
CA SER A 33 12.79 1.83 -11.34
C SER A 33 12.74 3.24 -10.76
N PRO A 34 13.85 3.99 -10.76
CA PRO A 34 13.83 5.39 -10.35
C PRO A 34 12.90 6.30 -11.18
N ASP A 35 12.41 5.84 -12.33
CA ASP A 35 11.64 6.65 -13.26
C ASP A 35 10.16 6.26 -13.35
N VAL A 36 9.81 4.99 -13.08
CA VAL A 36 8.49 4.46 -13.40
C VAL A 36 8.12 3.25 -12.54
N LEU A 37 6.83 3.11 -12.27
CA LEU A 37 6.23 1.87 -11.77
C LEU A 37 5.77 1.02 -12.94
N SER A 38 6.17 -0.23 -12.93
CA SER A 38 6.00 -1.28 -13.93
C SER A 38 6.72 -1.05 -15.27
N HIS A 39 7.06 -2.14 -15.96
CA HIS A 39 7.63 -2.10 -17.30
C HIS A 39 6.62 -1.58 -18.34
N GLU A 40 5.35 -1.71 -18.07
CA GLU A 40 4.24 -1.26 -18.91
C GLU A 40 3.95 0.24 -18.75
N LEU A 41 4.83 0.98 -18.10
CA LEU A 41 4.72 2.43 -17.91
C LEU A 41 3.35 2.82 -17.29
N VAL A 42 2.94 2.11 -16.24
CA VAL A 42 1.62 2.31 -15.62
C VAL A 42 1.51 3.70 -15.00
N ILE A 43 2.59 4.17 -14.36
CA ILE A 43 2.72 5.53 -13.85
C ILE A 43 4.21 5.91 -13.78
N GLY A 44 4.55 7.09 -14.26
CA GLY A 44 5.91 7.62 -14.25
C GLY A 44 6.03 8.95 -13.50
N LYS A 45 7.25 9.50 -13.44
CA LYS A 45 7.54 10.78 -12.80
C LYS A 45 6.67 11.92 -13.32
N ALA A 46 6.51 12.02 -14.64
CA ALA A 46 5.72 13.09 -15.26
C ALA A 46 4.24 13.04 -14.85
N ASP A 47 3.72 11.86 -14.59
CA ASP A 47 2.35 11.68 -14.11
C ASP A 47 2.22 12.16 -12.67
N VAL A 48 3.18 11.75 -11.81
CA VAL A 48 3.20 12.12 -10.40
C VAL A 48 3.35 13.63 -10.22
N GLU A 49 4.16 14.27 -11.04
CA GLU A 49 4.34 15.72 -11.04
C GLU A 49 3.04 16.50 -11.34
N GLN A 50 2.14 15.88 -12.10
CA GLN A 50 0.85 16.47 -12.49
C GLN A 50 -0.29 16.19 -11.50
N LEU A 51 -0.06 15.35 -10.47
CA LEU A 51 -1.07 15.10 -9.45
C LEU A 51 -1.39 16.37 -8.66
N THR A 52 -2.67 16.62 -8.47
CA THR A 52 -3.16 17.85 -7.82
C THR A 52 -4.13 17.60 -6.67
N SER A 53 -4.29 16.35 -6.24
CA SER A 53 -5.19 16.01 -5.14
C SER A 53 -4.67 16.53 -3.79
N PRO A 54 -5.47 17.25 -3.00
CA PRO A 54 -5.13 17.61 -1.64
C PRO A 54 -5.23 16.43 -0.65
N ARG A 55 -5.79 15.32 -1.09
CA ARG A 55 -5.93 14.09 -0.29
C ARG A 55 -4.73 13.20 -0.56
N LEU A 56 -3.66 13.43 0.19
CA LEU A 56 -2.38 12.76 0.01
C LEU A 56 -2.40 11.37 0.61
N PRO A 57 -2.26 10.30 -0.18
CA PRO A 57 -2.16 8.94 0.32
C PRO A 57 -0.80 8.64 0.95
N VAL A 58 -0.76 7.62 1.80
CA VAL A 58 0.48 6.90 2.09
C VAL A 58 0.79 5.96 0.92
N TRP A 59 1.98 6.05 0.36
CA TRP A 59 2.42 5.13 -0.68
C TRP A 59 3.26 3.99 -0.09
N VAL A 60 2.95 2.79 -0.50
CA VAL A 60 3.69 1.57 -0.18
C VAL A 60 4.19 0.99 -1.50
N THR A 61 5.44 1.24 -1.84
CA THR A 61 6.02 0.80 -3.11
C THR A 61 6.96 -0.38 -2.86
N VAL A 62 6.43 -1.58 -3.01
CA VAL A 62 7.17 -2.83 -2.83
C VAL A 62 7.76 -3.28 -4.15
N SER A 63 8.82 -2.61 -4.53
CA SER A 63 9.49 -2.73 -5.82
C SER A 63 10.97 -2.38 -5.71
N CYS A 64 11.74 -2.55 -6.78
CA CYS A 64 13.16 -2.23 -6.80
C CYS A 64 13.41 -0.74 -7.05
N ASP A 65 14.43 -0.17 -6.40
CA ASP A 65 15.07 1.10 -6.77
C ASP A 65 14.13 2.29 -7.02
N ILE A 66 13.05 2.40 -6.25
CA ILE A 66 12.07 3.48 -6.44
C ILE A 66 12.61 4.83 -5.95
N THR A 67 13.45 4.81 -4.91
CA THR A 67 13.95 6.04 -4.28
C THR A 67 15.43 5.91 -3.90
N PRO A 68 16.34 5.64 -4.84
CA PRO A 68 17.77 5.65 -4.55
C PRO A 68 18.27 7.10 -4.40
N PHE A 69 18.77 7.46 -3.21
CA PHE A 69 19.22 8.83 -2.90
C PHE A 69 20.48 9.28 -3.65
N ASP A 70 21.26 8.34 -4.14
CA ASP A 70 22.48 8.57 -4.89
C ASP A 70 22.27 8.51 -6.41
N ASN A 71 21.03 8.57 -6.85
CA ASN A 71 20.71 8.64 -8.27
C ASN A 71 21.11 10.01 -8.86
N ALA A 72 21.56 10.03 -10.10
CA ALA A 72 21.96 11.27 -10.79
C ALA A 72 20.78 12.23 -11.03
N THR A 73 19.56 11.70 -11.10
CA THR A 73 18.32 12.46 -11.28
C THR A 73 17.36 12.15 -10.13
N THR A 74 16.51 13.10 -9.79
CA THR A 74 15.47 12.91 -8.77
C THR A 74 14.63 11.65 -9.07
N PRO A 75 14.57 10.66 -8.16
CA PRO A 75 13.85 9.42 -8.37
C PRO A 75 12.34 9.58 -8.18
N PHE A 76 11.58 8.58 -8.64
CA PHE A 76 10.12 8.55 -8.59
C PHE A 76 9.55 8.84 -7.19
N GLY A 77 10.11 8.22 -6.15
CA GLY A 77 9.62 8.42 -4.78
C GLY A 77 9.80 9.84 -4.27
N GLU A 78 10.90 10.51 -4.63
CA GLU A 78 11.10 11.91 -4.27
C GLU A 78 10.12 12.82 -5.03
N TYR A 79 9.85 12.57 -6.32
CA TYR A 79 8.81 13.30 -7.05
C TYR A 79 7.44 13.16 -6.37
N ALA A 80 7.09 11.95 -5.93
CA ALA A 80 5.82 11.70 -5.25
C ALA A 80 5.73 12.44 -3.90
N PHE A 81 6.83 12.53 -3.16
CA PHE A 81 6.86 13.16 -1.85
C PHE A 81 6.96 14.69 -1.91
N LEU A 82 7.74 15.20 -2.85
CA LEU A 82 8.04 16.64 -2.96
C LEU A 82 7.05 17.42 -3.82
N ASN A 83 6.07 16.78 -4.45
CA ASN A 83 5.06 17.48 -5.24
C ASN A 83 4.18 18.36 -4.33
N PRO A 84 4.23 19.70 -4.47
CA PRO A 84 3.50 20.62 -3.59
C PRO A 84 2.00 20.63 -3.82
N LYS A 85 1.50 20.00 -4.88
CA LYS A 85 0.09 20.01 -5.29
C LYS A 85 -0.61 18.66 -5.09
N GLY A 86 0.14 17.61 -4.87
CA GLY A 86 -0.38 16.25 -4.79
C GLY A 86 0.69 15.24 -4.39
N GLY A 87 0.53 13.97 -4.80
CA GLY A 87 1.54 12.93 -4.58
C GLY A 87 1.31 12.14 -3.30
N ALA A 88 2.23 12.17 -2.34
CA ALA A 88 2.20 11.33 -1.15
C ALA A 88 2.44 12.13 0.13
N ILE A 89 1.75 11.77 1.22
CA ILE A 89 2.04 12.30 2.55
C ILE A 89 3.25 11.60 3.20
N GLY A 90 3.55 10.41 2.73
CA GLY A 90 4.69 9.61 3.12
C GLY A 90 4.78 8.33 2.30
N LEU A 91 5.97 7.75 2.22
CA LEU A 91 6.20 6.53 1.47
C LEU A 91 6.97 5.50 2.30
N MET A 92 6.53 4.26 2.26
CA MET A 92 7.37 3.09 2.52
C MET A 92 7.90 2.63 1.16
N THR A 93 9.19 2.81 0.91
CA THR A 93 9.79 2.69 -0.43
C THR A 93 11.17 2.06 -0.37
N SER A 94 11.67 1.57 -1.51
CA SER A 94 12.99 0.95 -1.61
C SER A 94 14.05 1.91 -2.15
N THR A 95 15.28 1.74 -1.66
CA THR A 95 16.45 2.50 -2.10
C THR A 95 17.40 1.68 -2.95
N ARG A 96 17.17 0.38 -3.08
CA ARG A 96 18.00 -0.59 -3.82
C ARG A 96 17.14 -1.70 -4.38
N THR A 97 17.76 -2.56 -5.18
CA THR A 97 17.16 -3.80 -5.68
C THR A 97 16.61 -4.64 -4.54
N THR A 98 15.41 -5.15 -4.73
CA THR A 98 14.67 -5.96 -3.76
C THR A 98 14.08 -7.21 -4.43
N TYR A 99 13.68 -8.20 -3.64
CA TYR A 99 13.26 -9.51 -4.14
C TYR A 99 11.81 -9.80 -3.77
N SER A 100 11.06 -10.36 -4.70
CA SER A 100 9.59 -10.48 -4.63
C SER A 100 9.06 -11.18 -3.38
N GLU A 101 9.69 -12.28 -2.94
CA GLU A 101 9.23 -13.02 -1.77
C GLU A 101 9.47 -12.22 -0.48
N GLN A 102 10.63 -11.58 -0.33
CA GLN A 102 10.94 -10.72 0.80
C GLN A 102 10.06 -9.45 0.78
N ASN A 103 9.79 -8.94 -0.41
CA ASN A 103 8.90 -7.80 -0.62
C ASN A 103 7.48 -8.10 -0.12
N ARG A 104 6.95 -9.29 -0.44
CA ARG A 104 5.64 -9.75 0.06
C ARG A 104 5.59 -9.73 1.59
N ARG A 105 6.64 -10.20 2.25
CA ARG A 105 6.71 -10.28 3.72
C ARG A 105 6.73 -8.90 4.36
N ILE A 106 7.59 -7.99 3.90
CA ILE A 106 7.67 -6.64 4.47
C ILE A 106 6.41 -5.84 4.19
N ASN A 107 5.80 -5.99 3.00
CA ASN A 107 4.52 -5.35 2.67
C ASN A 107 3.40 -5.79 3.61
N TYR A 108 3.26 -7.09 3.82
CA TYR A 108 2.28 -7.63 4.75
C TYR A 108 2.48 -7.09 6.17
N LEU A 109 3.69 -7.16 6.68
CA LEU A 109 3.99 -6.74 8.06
C LEU A 109 3.85 -5.23 8.24
N PHE A 110 4.32 -4.42 7.27
CA PHE A 110 4.15 -2.97 7.35
C PHE A 110 2.67 -2.61 7.34
N SER A 111 1.89 -3.13 6.41
CA SER A 111 0.45 -2.87 6.33
C SER A 111 -0.28 -3.32 7.60
N LYS A 112 0.07 -4.49 8.13
CA LYS A 112 -0.48 -5.00 9.40
C LYS A 112 -0.23 -4.02 10.55
N HIS A 113 1.00 -3.54 10.70
CA HIS A 113 1.33 -2.62 11.79
C HIS A 113 0.80 -1.21 11.56
N LEU A 114 0.73 -0.75 10.30
CA LEU A 114 0.22 0.58 9.96
C LEU A 114 -1.24 0.77 10.42
N PHE A 115 -2.04 -0.29 10.37
CA PHE A 115 -3.44 -0.27 10.80
C PHE A 115 -3.68 -0.84 12.20
N ALA A 116 -2.61 -1.26 12.89
CA ALA A 116 -2.72 -1.82 14.23
C ALA A 116 -2.94 -0.74 15.29
N ARG A 117 -3.41 -1.20 16.45
CA ARG A 117 -3.44 -0.43 17.69
C ARG A 117 -2.47 -1.05 18.68
N ASP A 118 -1.92 -0.23 19.55
CA ASP A 118 -1.08 -0.67 20.68
C ASP A 118 -1.94 -1.26 21.81
N GLU A 119 -1.29 -1.67 22.89
CA GLU A 119 -1.96 -2.23 24.08
C GLU A 119 -2.90 -1.25 24.78
N LYS A 120 -2.76 0.05 24.50
CA LYS A 120 -3.63 1.13 25.01
C LYS A 120 -4.75 1.49 24.03
N GLY A 121 -4.89 0.76 22.94
CA GLY A 121 -5.85 1.05 21.88
C GLY A 121 -5.47 2.22 20.96
N GLN A 122 -4.26 2.78 21.10
CA GLN A 122 -3.81 3.90 20.28
C GLN A 122 -3.25 3.42 18.96
N ARG A 123 -3.46 4.18 17.90
CA ARG A 123 -2.91 3.89 16.57
C ARG A 123 -1.39 4.05 16.56
N LEU A 124 -0.73 3.19 15.82
CA LEU A 124 0.72 3.26 15.65
C LEU A 124 1.11 4.40 14.70
N ARG A 125 2.26 5.01 14.97
CA ARG A 125 2.90 5.96 14.06
C ARG A 125 3.53 5.22 12.89
N MET A 126 3.67 5.87 11.76
CA MET A 126 4.30 5.28 10.57
C MET A 126 5.72 4.77 10.84
N GLY A 127 6.52 5.53 11.60
CA GLY A 127 7.86 5.12 12.02
C GLY A 127 7.87 3.87 12.90
N ASP A 128 6.89 3.74 13.80
CA ASP A 128 6.75 2.52 14.61
C ASP A 128 6.31 1.33 13.74
N ALA A 129 5.40 1.55 12.80
CA ALA A 129 4.92 0.49 11.90
C ALA A 129 6.06 -0.11 11.07
N ILE A 130 6.93 0.72 10.46
CA ILE A 130 8.06 0.19 9.67
C ILE A 130 9.13 -0.46 10.56
N ARG A 131 9.42 0.11 11.73
CA ARG A 131 10.33 -0.48 12.71
C ARG A 131 9.83 -1.87 13.15
N MET A 132 8.57 -1.97 13.55
CA MET A 132 7.97 -3.23 13.98
C MET A 132 7.92 -4.26 12.85
N ALA A 133 7.62 -3.84 11.61
CA ALA A 133 7.67 -4.73 10.45
C ALA A 133 9.06 -5.34 10.26
N LYS A 134 10.11 -4.52 10.28
CA LYS A 134 11.49 -4.98 10.15
C LYS A 134 11.92 -5.89 11.31
N CYS A 135 11.56 -5.54 12.54
CA CYS A 135 11.84 -6.40 13.70
C CYS A 135 11.12 -7.75 13.60
N SER A 136 9.85 -7.75 13.19
CA SER A 136 9.06 -8.97 13.02
C SER A 136 9.65 -9.92 11.97
N LEU A 137 10.26 -9.39 10.90
CA LEU A 137 10.97 -10.21 9.91
C LEU A 137 12.14 -11.00 10.52
N ILE A 138 12.82 -10.42 11.50
CA ILE A 138 13.98 -11.05 12.16
C ILE A 138 13.52 -12.04 13.24
N THR A 139 12.49 -11.68 14.01
CA THR A 139 12.07 -12.42 15.20
C THR A 139 11.00 -13.48 14.93
N SER A 140 10.39 -13.49 13.75
CA SER A 140 9.40 -14.50 13.36
C SER A 140 10.04 -15.90 13.33
N ALA A 141 9.26 -16.90 13.75
CA ALA A 141 9.69 -18.29 13.65
C ALA A 141 9.96 -18.68 12.18
N SER A 142 10.99 -19.51 11.95
CA SER A 142 11.40 -19.93 10.61
C SER A 142 10.29 -20.63 9.80
N ASN A 143 9.37 -21.29 10.48
CA ASN A 143 8.24 -21.99 9.88
C ASN A 143 7.00 -21.09 9.62
N SER A 144 7.03 -19.82 10.05
CA SER A 144 5.90 -18.90 9.87
C SER A 144 5.72 -18.40 8.42
N GLY A 145 6.72 -18.60 7.57
CA GLY A 145 6.79 -18.01 6.23
C GLY A 145 7.01 -16.49 6.22
N LEU A 146 7.21 -15.88 7.38
CA LEU A 146 7.43 -14.42 7.53
C LEU A 146 8.89 -14.07 7.85
N GLN A 147 9.68 -15.00 8.37
CA GLN A 147 11.09 -14.73 8.69
C GLN A 147 11.88 -14.34 7.44
N ASP A 148 12.62 -13.25 7.55
CA ASP A 148 13.58 -12.80 6.55
C ASP A 148 14.84 -12.28 7.21
N VAL A 149 15.89 -13.08 7.15
CA VAL A 149 17.21 -12.74 7.68
C VAL A 149 18.09 -12.04 6.63
N SER A 150 17.62 -11.93 5.39
CA SER A 150 18.34 -11.26 4.31
C SER A 150 18.44 -9.73 4.54
N GLU A 151 19.27 -9.10 3.74
CA GLU A 151 19.44 -7.63 3.75
C GLU A 151 18.27 -6.88 3.09
N ASN A 152 17.37 -7.58 2.41
CA ASN A 152 16.27 -6.97 1.64
C ASN A 152 15.46 -5.95 2.43
N LYS A 153 15.16 -6.21 3.70
CA LYS A 153 14.44 -5.28 4.58
C LYS A 153 15.19 -3.98 4.87
N LEU A 154 16.52 -3.98 4.75
CA LEU A 154 17.36 -2.79 4.97
C LEU A 154 17.24 -1.83 3.79
N ASN A 155 16.93 -2.33 2.61
CA ASN A 155 16.71 -1.54 1.41
C ASN A 155 15.39 -0.76 1.43
N TYR A 156 14.52 -1.03 2.38
CA TYR A 156 13.28 -0.27 2.58
C TYR A 156 13.46 0.83 3.60
N MET A 157 12.84 1.97 3.34
CA MET A 157 12.82 3.11 4.24
C MET A 157 11.43 3.76 4.31
N LEU A 158 11.25 4.61 5.30
CA LEU A 158 10.14 5.56 5.38
C LEU A 158 10.65 6.94 4.94
N MET A 159 10.04 7.49 3.89
CA MET A 159 10.16 8.89 3.51
C MET A 159 8.92 9.62 4.02
N GLY A 160 9.10 10.63 4.87
CA GLY A 160 8.01 11.38 5.49
C GLY A 160 8.19 11.53 7.00
N ASP A 161 7.16 12.03 7.67
CA ASP A 161 7.18 12.19 9.12
C ASP A 161 6.95 10.84 9.83
N PRO A 162 7.95 10.33 10.59
CA PRO A 162 7.80 9.08 11.33
C PRO A 162 6.78 9.16 12.48
N ALA A 163 6.42 10.36 12.91
CA ALA A 163 5.43 10.58 13.96
C ALA A 163 3.99 10.61 13.42
N LEU A 164 3.81 10.64 12.11
CA LEU A 164 2.51 10.67 11.48
C LEU A 164 1.69 9.43 11.83
N ILE A 165 0.45 9.65 12.25
CA ILE A 165 -0.59 8.64 12.42
C ILE A 165 -1.57 8.79 11.27
N ILE A 166 -1.78 7.74 10.49
CA ILE A 166 -2.73 7.80 9.38
C ILE A 166 -4.17 7.83 9.89
N GLY A 167 -4.98 8.67 9.26
CA GLY A 167 -6.42 8.71 9.52
C GLY A 167 -7.07 7.41 9.04
N ASN A 168 -7.76 6.75 9.94
CA ASN A 168 -8.58 5.58 9.66
C ASN A 168 -9.86 5.73 10.46
N THR A 169 -10.95 5.12 10.05
CA THR A 169 -12.20 5.19 10.82
C THR A 169 -12.11 4.32 12.08
N ASP A 170 -12.76 4.75 13.14
CA ASP A 170 -12.94 3.96 14.34
C ASP A 170 -14.22 3.11 14.28
N TYR A 171 -14.95 3.22 13.18
CA TYR A 171 -16.15 2.47 12.92
C TYR A 171 -15.85 1.06 12.42
N THR A 172 -16.57 0.08 12.97
CA THR A 172 -16.58 -1.30 12.51
C THR A 172 -17.83 -1.55 11.68
N LEU A 173 -17.66 -2.13 10.51
CA LEU A 173 -18.78 -2.53 9.66
C LEU A 173 -19.14 -3.97 9.99
N VAL A 174 -20.32 -4.15 10.55
CA VAL A 174 -20.85 -5.48 10.92
C VAL A 174 -21.83 -5.92 9.83
N VAL A 175 -21.59 -7.10 9.29
CA VAL A 175 -22.54 -7.74 8.35
C VAL A 175 -23.50 -8.60 9.16
N ASP A 176 -24.78 -8.25 9.14
CA ASP A 176 -25.83 -8.98 9.85
C ASP A 176 -26.44 -10.10 9.02
N GLU A 177 -26.71 -9.81 7.74
CA GLU A 177 -27.37 -10.75 6.83
C GLU A 177 -26.76 -10.71 5.42
N VAL A 178 -26.73 -11.87 4.78
CA VAL A 178 -26.44 -12.00 3.35
C VAL A 178 -27.58 -12.78 2.69
N ASN A 179 -28.27 -12.16 1.73
CA ASN A 179 -29.48 -12.73 1.06
C ASN A 179 -30.55 -13.21 2.06
N GLY A 180 -30.74 -12.47 3.17
CA GLY A 180 -31.72 -12.78 4.20
C GLY A 180 -31.31 -13.89 5.17
N ARG A 181 -30.07 -14.39 5.11
CA ARG A 181 -29.49 -15.32 6.07
C ARG A 181 -28.55 -14.58 7.02
N ALA A 182 -28.61 -14.92 8.30
CA ALA A 182 -27.71 -14.33 9.29
C ALA A 182 -26.25 -14.65 8.95
N ALA A 183 -25.38 -13.62 9.00
CA ALA A 183 -23.96 -13.76 8.62
C ALA A 183 -23.18 -14.67 9.58
N ASN A 184 -23.66 -14.83 10.82
CA ASN A 184 -23.09 -15.71 11.85
C ASN A 184 -23.73 -17.11 11.88
N SER A 185 -24.54 -17.45 10.89
CA SER A 185 -25.12 -18.80 10.78
C SER A 185 -24.01 -19.84 10.63
N HIS A 186 -24.20 -21.04 11.21
CA HIS A 186 -23.24 -22.14 11.07
C HIS A 186 -23.26 -22.77 9.67
N ASP A 187 -24.22 -22.36 8.82
CA ASP A 187 -24.34 -22.81 7.45
C ASP A 187 -23.52 -21.92 6.50
N ASP A 188 -22.77 -22.55 5.62
CA ASP A 188 -22.03 -21.82 4.58
C ASP A 188 -22.98 -21.03 3.68
N ILE A 189 -22.70 -19.74 3.51
CA ILE A 189 -23.40 -18.88 2.54
C ILE A 189 -22.68 -18.99 1.20
N VAL A 190 -23.20 -19.84 0.33
CA VAL A 190 -22.62 -20.03 -1.01
C VAL A 190 -23.09 -18.92 -1.95
N LEU A 191 -22.13 -18.18 -2.51
CA LEU A 191 -22.36 -17.16 -3.52
C LEU A 191 -21.79 -17.60 -4.86
N LYS A 192 -22.51 -17.28 -5.95
CA LYS A 192 -22.06 -17.58 -7.31
C LYS A 192 -21.50 -16.32 -7.97
N ALA A 193 -20.44 -16.46 -8.76
CA ALA A 193 -19.89 -15.35 -9.54
C ALA A 193 -20.98 -14.76 -10.47
N GLY A 194 -21.11 -13.42 -10.48
CA GLY A 194 -22.12 -12.70 -11.25
C GLY A 194 -23.52 -12.68 -10.63
N GLN A 195 -23.72 -13.29 -9.47
CA GLN A 195 -25.01 -13.25 -8.76
C GLN A 195 -25.21 -11.88 -8.10
N GLN A 196 -26.43 -11.36 -8.16
CA GLN A 196 -26.83 -10.22 -7.33
C GLN A 196 -26.94 -10.67 -5.87
N VAL A 197 -26.27 -9.96 -4.98
CA VAL A 197 -26.24 -10.27 -3.55
C VAL A 197 -26.76 -9.07 -2.75
N THR A 198 -27.68 -9.33 -1.83
CA THR A 198 -28.13 -8.34 -0.86
C THR A 198 -27.39 -8.56 0.44
N VAL A 199 -26.67 -7.54 0.89
CA VAL A 199 -25.98 -7.52 2.19
C VAL A 199 -26.67 -6.47 3.07
N LYS A 200 -27.04 -6.85 4.30
CA LYS A 200 -27.49 -5.94 5.35
C LYS A 200 -26.47 -5.93 6.45
N GLY A 201 -26.26 -4.78 7.04
CA GLY A 201 -25.31 -4.58 8.13
C GLY A 201 -25.53 -3.23 8.80
N HIS A 202 -24.77 -3.01 9.83
CA HIS A 202 -24.75 -1.75 10.55
C HIS A 202 -23.31 -1.32 10.84
N VAL A 203 -23.17 -0.10 11.32
CA VAL A 203 -21.87 0.47 11.71
C VAL A 203 -21.85 0.61 13.23
N GLU A 204 -20.81 0.07 13.85
CA GLU A 204 -20.53 0.21 15.28
C GLU A 204 -19.38 1.20 15.54
N THR A 205 -19.38 1.83 16.70
CA THR A 205 -18.31 2.72 17.23
C THR A 205 -17.47 2.00 18.27
#